data_0b3bda5880bd2152d8e05ba1420d503b
#
_entry.id   0b3bda5880bd2152d8e05ba1420d503b
#
_cell.length_a   1.000
_cell.length_b   1.000
_cell.length_c   1.000
_cell.angle_alpha   90.00
_cell.angle_beta   90.00
_cell.angle_gamma   90.00
#
_symmetry.space_group_name_H-M   'P 1'
#
loop_
_entity.id
_entity.type
_entity.pdbx_description
1 polymer ?
#
loop_
_entity_poly.entity_id
_entity_poly.type
_entity_poly.pdbx_seq_one_letter_code
_entity_poly.pdbx_strand_id
1 'polypeptide(L)'
;LQETLVITQKGNPSKKYKTIKLLGTGSFGSVYEAKNLIFENTVAMKVINKYQDNEWDEEEIKNEINILKKLGHPNIVKIYEFYDSATHYYIVTEYCKGGELFSYIKNKYSEKQLAVLFYQVFSGLWYLHDNKILHRDIKLENIMISEKEKDQDTGEEYFWVKIIDFGTAKIFEKNKKEKDVVGSSYYIAPEVLKQNYNEKCDTWSLGIILYMTLVGRAPFDGKDDEEIIHKISSVDYNENDPKLIAHSPEVRDLVKNLLKKDMNKRYSAKEALEHPWFKKFNGRALFS
;
A
#
# COMPACT_ATOMS: atom_id res chain seq x y z
N LEU A 1 -9.03 1.42 19.76
CA LEU A 1 -9.57 1.27 18.40
C LEU A 1 -11.08 1.43 18.47
N GLN A 2 -11.65 2.49 17.86
CA GLN A 2 -13.08 2.51 17.56
C GLN A 2 -13.26 1.49 16.43
N GLU A 3 -13.90 0.36 16.74
CA GLU A 3 -14.30 -0.58 15.69
C GLU A 3 -15.22 0.17 14.72
N THR A 4 -14.80 0.27 13.49
CA THR A 4 -15.67 0.74 12.42
C THR A 4 -16.83 -0.24 12.36
N LEU A 5 -18.07 0.24 12.49
CA LEU A 5 -19.28 -0.59 12.41
C LEU A 5 -19.41 -1.14 10.97
N VAL A 6 -18.66 -2.20 10.69
CA VAL A 6 -18.76 -2.91 9.42
C VAL A 6 -19.88 -3.93 9.53
N ILE A 7 -20.89 -3.75 8.73
CA ILE A 7 -22.07 -4.63 8.70
C ILE A 7 -21.67 -5.94 8.03
N THR A 8 -21.71 -7.04 8.79
CA THR A 8 -21.60 -8.39 8.24
C THR A 8 -23.01 -8.87 7.90
N GLN A 9 -23.23 -9.19 6.63
CA GLN A 9 -24.53 -9.68 6.14
C GLN A 9 -24.40 -11.08 5.56
N LYS A 10 -25.48 -11.87 5.69
CA LYS A 10 -25.61 -13.16 5.01
C LYS A 10 -26.28 -12.97 3.65
N GLY A 11 -25.78 -13.69 2.63
CA GLY A 11 -26.37 -13.71 1.30
C GLY A 11 -25.68 -12.83 0.28
N ASN A 12 -26.34 -12.60 -0.85
CA ASN A 12 -25.79 -11.90 -2.02
C ASN A 12 -26.13 -10.39 -1.94
N PRO A 13 -25.19 -9.49 -2.24
CA PRO A 13 -25.42 -8.04 -2.18
C PRO A 13 -26.22 -7.45 -3.35
N SER A 14 -26.67 -8.26 -4.33
CA SER A 14 -27.29 -7.80 -5.59
C SER A 14 -28.55 -6.92 -5.44
N LYS A 15 -29.26 -7.00 -4.29
CA LYS A 15 -30.38 -6.09 -3.99
C LYS A 15 -29.94 -4.67 -3.65
N LYS A 16 -28.69 -4.51 -3.19
CA LYS A 16 -28.12 -3.23 -2.72
C LYS A 16 -27.06 -2.68 -3.66
N TYR A 17 -26.35 -3.54 -4.37
CA TYR A 17 -25.25 -3.18 -5.26
C TYR A 17 -25.45 -3.75 -6.65
N LYS A 18 -25.21 -2.91 -7.66
CA LYS A 18 -25.18 -3.30 -9.08
C LYS A 18 -23.74 -3.18 -9.57
N THR A 19 -23.16 -4.28 -10.04
CA THR A 19 -21.86 -4.27 -10.72
C THR A 19 -21.93 -3.49 -12.02
N ILE A 20 -20.93 -2.64 -12.27
CA ILE A 20 -20.82 -1.81 -13.48
C ILE A 20 -19.75 -2.39 -14.41
N LYS A 21 -18.52 -2.54 -13.92
CA LYS A 21 -17.41 -3.06 -14.72
C LYS A 21 -16.39 -3.78 -13.84
N LEU A 22 -15.61 -4.67 -14.46
CA LEU A 22 -14.45 -5.30 -13.86
C LEU A 22 -13.32 -4.26 -13.78
N LEU A 23 -12.71 -4.09 -12.59
CA LEU A 23 -11.56 -3.22 -12.35
C LEU A 23 -10.25 -4.01 -12.44
N GLY A 24 -10.25 -5.24 -11.95
CA GLY A 24 -9.08 -6.11 -11.96
C GLY A 24 -9.40 -7.50 -11.42
N THR A 25 -8.50 -8.45 -11.70
CA THR A 25 -8.53 -9.82 -11.18
C THR A 25 -7.19 -10.09 -10.52
N GLY A 26 -7.20 -10.50 -9.28
CA GLY A 26 -6.01 -10.89 -8.51
C GLY A 26 -6.10 -12.33 -8.05
N SER A 27 -5.07 -12.78 -7.34
CA SER A 27 -5.00 -14.12 -6.75
C SER A 27 -6.23 -14.43 -5.89
N PHE A 28 -6.83 -13.40 -5.31
CA PHE A 28 -7.90 -13.51 -4.31
C PHE A 28 -9.30 -13.16 -4.85
N GLY A 29 -9.51 -13.20 -6.14
CA GLY A 29 -10.80 -12.94 -6.77
C GLY A 29 -10.81 -11.71 -7.66
N SER A 30 -12.01 -11.28 -8.04
CA SER A 30 -12.22 -10.18 -8.98
C SER A 30 -12.76 -8.95 -8.27
N VAL A 31 -12.24 -7.78 -8.61
CA VAL A 31 -12.69 -6.49 -8.08
C VAL A 31 -13.54 -5.78 -9.13
N TYR A 32 -14.70 -5.35 -8.75
CA TYR A 32 -15.65 -4.64 -9.61
C TYR A 32 -15.92 -3.23 -9.10
N GLU A 33 -16.08 -2.30 -10.03
CA GLU A 33 -16.81 -1.07 -9.77
C GLU A 33 -18.30 -1.43 -9.64
N ALA A 34 -18.92 -0.97 -8.56
CA ALA A 34 -20.33 -1.22 -8.32
C ALA A 34 -21.04 0.06 -7.83
N LYS A 35 -22.32 0.18 -8.16
CA LYS A 35 -23.19 1.26 -7.70
C LYS A 35 -24.02 0.78 -6.53
N ASN A 36 -23.98 1.51 -5.43
CA ASN A 36 -24.94 1.35 -4.35
C ASN A 36 -26.30 1.91 -4.80
N LEU A 37 -27.33 1.06 -4.82
CA LEU A 37 -28.66 1.41 -5.33
C LEU A 37 -29.49 2.27 -4.36
N ILE A 38 -29.05 2.34 -3.08
CA ILE A 38 -29.76 3.11 -2.04
C ILE A 38 -29.17 4.53 -1.95
N PHE A 39 -27.84 4.63 -1.86
CA PHE A 39 -27.12 5.90 -1.70
C PHE A 39 -26.61 6.49 -3.01
N GLU A 40 -26.78 5.78 -4.12
CA GLU A 40 -26.34 6.15 -5.47
C GLU A 40 -24.84 6.41 -5.64
N ASN A 41 -24.02 6.13 -4.62
CA ASN A 41 -22.58 6.28 -4.68
C ASN A 41 -21.90 5.06 -5.31
N THR A 42 -20.69 5.29 -5.83
CA THR A 42 -19.84 4.24 -6.39
C THR A 42 -18.98 3.63 -5.30
N VAL A 43 -18.81 2.30 -5.34
CA VAL A 43 -17.98 1.50 -4.42
C VAL A 43 -17.10 0.53 -5.21
N ALA A 44 -16.05 0.02 -4.60
CA ALA A 44 -15.32 -1.13 -5.09
C ALA A 44 -15.84 -2.39 -4.38
N MET A 45 -16.05 -3.48 -5.12
CA MET A 45 -16.54 -4.73 -4.57
C MET A 45 -15.63 -5.88 -5.01
N LYS A 46 -14.86 -6.43 -4.06
CA LYS A 46 -14.06 -7.64 -4.25
C LYS A 46 -14.95 -8.85 -4.08
N VAL A 47 -14.98 -9.71 -5.09
CA VAL A 47 -15.80 -10.94 -5.14
C VAL A 47 -14.87 -12.13 -5.13
N ILE A 48 -15.01 -12.99 -4.14
CA ILE A 48 -14.17 -14.15 -3.88
C ILE A 48 -15.04 -15.40 -3.95
N ASN A 49 -14.74 -16.33 -4.87
CA ASN A 49 -15.46 -17.59 -5.00
C ASN A 49 -14.96 -18.59 -3.95
N LYS A 50 -15.84 -19.16 -3.13
CA LYS A 50 -15.52 -20.14 -2.08
C LYS A 50 -15.10 -21.53 -2.60
N TYR A 51 -15.34 -21.81 -3.88
CA TYR A 51 -15.15 -23.13 -4.47
C TYR A 51 -14.14 -23.15 -5.60
N GLN A 52 -13.45 -22.03 -5.85
CA GLN A 52 -12.44 -21.96 -6.90
C GLN A 52 -11.13 -22.49 -6.34
N ASP A 53 -10.72 -23.65 -6.86
CA ASP A 53 -9.45 -24.38 -6.65
C ASP A 53 -8.62 -24.12 -5.40
N ASN A 54 -8.62 -25.06 -4.52
CA ASN A 54 -7.65 -25.55 -3.49
C ASN A 54 -6.55 -24.65 -2.88
N GLU A 55 -6.44 -23.37 -3.22
CA GLU A 55 -5.37 -22.47 -2.73
C GLU A 55 -5.85 -21.47 -1.66
N TRP A 56 -7.13 -21.58 -1.21
CA TRP A 56 -7.74 -20.59 -0.34
C TRP A 56 -7.88 -21.10 1.08
N ASP A 57 -7.24 -20.39 2.01
CA ASP A 57 -7.54 -20.53 3.41
C ASP A 57 -8.67 -19.55 3.78
N GLU A 58 -9.84 -20.08 4.13
CA GLU A 58 -10.97 -19.30 4.66
C GLU A 58 -10.53 -18.40 5.83
N GLU A 59 -9.51 -18.84 6.58
CA GLU A 59 -8.93 -18.05 7.66
C GLU A 59 -8.21 -16.80 7.18
N GLU A 60 -7.55 -16.84 6.02
CA GLU A 60 -6.89 -15.65 5.43
C GLU A 60 -7.91 -14.57 5.08
N ILE A 61 -9.03 -14.96 4.45
CA ILE A 61 -10.11 -14.03 4.12
C ILE A 61 -10.72 -13.43 5.39
N LYS A 62 -10.98 -14.25 6.39
CA LYS A 62 -11.51 -13.78 7.68
C LYS A 62 -10.51 -12.86 8.38
N ASN A 63 -9.22 -13.15 8.28
CA ASN A 63 -8.16 -12.30 8.79
C ASN A 63 -8.13 -10.93 8.07
N GLU A 64 -8.16 -10.89 6.74
CA GLU A 64 -8.25 -9.65 5.95
C GLU A 64 -9.43 -8.78 6.42
N ILE A 65 -10.61 -9.39 6.53
CA ILE A 65 -11.82 -8.70 6.97
C ILE A 65 -11.69 -8.19 8.41
N ASN A 66 -11.17 -9.02 9.32
CA ASN A 66 -10.99 -8.66 10.72
C ASN A 66 -9.97 -7.51 10.89
N ILE A 67 -8.94 -7.48 10.07
CA ILE A 67 -7.99 -6.38 10.02
C ILE A 67 -8.69 -5.12 9.51
N LEU A 68 -9.33 -5.17 8.34
CA LEU A 68 -10.00 -4.03 7.73
C LEU A 68 -11.07 -3.39 8.63
N LYS A 69 -11.82 -4.21 9.39
CA LYS A 69 -12.82 -3.73 10.35
C LYS A 69 -12.26 -2.87 11.47
N LYS A 70 -10.99 -3.04 11.81
CA LYS A 70 -10.31 -2.32 12.89
C LYS A 70 -9.62 -1.05 12.41
N LEU A 71 -9.54 -0.83 11.09
CA LEU A 71 -8.82 0.27 10.50
C LEU A 71 -9.72 1.49 10.26
N GLY A 72 -9.22 2.66 10.65
CA GLY A 72 -9.87 3.95 10.42
C GLY A 72 -8.82 5.04 10.25
N HIS A 73 -8.30 5.21 9.03
CA HIS A 73 -7.29 6.21 8.70
C HIS A 73 -7.54 6.78 7.29
N PRO A 74 -7.34 8.10 7.06
CA PRO A 74 -7.62 8.71 5.75
C PRO A 74 -6.82 8.10 4.59
N ASN A 75 -5.64 7.55 4.85
CA ASN A 75 -4.78 6.96 3.82
C ASN A 75 -4.81 5.42 3.80
N ILE A 76 -5.86 4.84 4.36
CA ILE A 76 -6.15 3.39 4.28
C ILE A 76 -7.54 3.21 3.72
N VAL A 77 -7.72 2.22 2.85
CA VAL A 77 -9.01 1.90 2.26
C VAL A 77 -10.04 1.59 3.35
N LYS A 78 -11.21 2.23 3.24
CA LYS A 78 -12.31 2.01 4.18
C LYS A 78 -13.19 0.85 3.70
N ILE A 79 -13.40 -0.14 4.54
CA ILE A 79 -14.41 -1.17 4.33
C ILE A 79 -15.78 -0.64 4.78
N TYR A 80 -16.81 -0.87 3.97
CA TYR A 80 -18.19 -0.52 4.30
C TYR A 80 -19.00 -1.72 4.77
N GLU A 81 -18.96 -2.80 4.00
CA GLU A 81 -19.77 -3.99 4.25
C GLU A 81 -19.03 -5.26 3.83
N PHE A 82 -19.40 -6.34 4.47
CA PHE A 82 -18.97 -7.68 4.11
C PHE A 82 -20.19 -8.60 3.99
N TYR A 83 -20.25 -9.37 2.90
CA TYR A 83 -21.30 -10.35 2.65
C TYR A 83 -20.71 -11.76 2.58
N ASP A 84 -21.39 -12.68 3.26
CA ASP A 84 -21.11 -14.09 3.26
C ASP A 84 -22.30 -14.84 2.62
N SER A 85 -22.17 -15.23 1.35
CA SER A 85 -23.17 -16.03 0.65
C SER A 85 -22.79 -17.51 0.65
N ALA A 86 -23.68 -18.36 0.11
CA ALA A 86 -23.39 -19.78 -0.02
C ALA A 86 -22.17 -20.08 -0.91
N THR A 87 -21.90 -19.22 -1.91
CA THR A 87 -20.90 -19.49 -2.94
C THR A 87 -19.75 -18.47 -2.99
N HIS A 88 -19.96 -17.27 -2.44
CA HIS A 88 -18.98 -16.17 -2.53
C HIS A 88 -18.90 -15.36 -1.25
N TYR A 89 -17.73 -14.76 -1.04
CA TYR A 89 -17.55 -13.61 -0.17
C TYR A 89 -17.54 -12.33 -1.00
N TYR A 90 -18.11 -11.24 -0.44
CA TYR A 90 -18.08 -9.92 -1.06
C TYR A 90 -17.57 -8.91 -0.04
N ILE A 91 -16.50 -8.21 -0.37
CA ILE A 91 -15.92 -7.14 0.44
C ILE A 91 -16.22 -5.83 -0.28
N VAL A 92 -17.02 -4.98 0.33
CA VAL A 92 -17.40 -3.67 -0.23
C VAL A 92 -16.58 -2.59 0.44
N THR A 93 -15.81 -1.86 -0.36
CA THR A 93 -14.93 -0.78 0.10
C THR A 93 -15.22 0.52 -0.62
N GLU A 94 -14.60 1.59 -0.14
CA GLU A 94 -14.59 2.84 -0.89
C GLU A 94 -13.93 2.67 -2.27
N TYR A 95 -14.38 3.50 -3.22
CA TYR A 95 -13.88 3.51 -4.58
C TYR A 95 -12.87 4.64 -4.79
N CYS A 96 -11.67 4.29 -5.21
CA CYS A 96 -10.60 5.22 -5.51
C CYS A 96 -10.68 5.64 -6.99
N LYS A 97 -11.27 6.80 -7.27
CA LYS A 97 -11.57 7.28 -8.64
C LYS A 97 -10.34 7.53 -9.49
N GLY A 98 -9.21 7.87 -8.87
CA GLY A 98 -7.97 8.22 -9.57
C GLY A 98 -7.21 7.02 -10.13
N GLY A 99 -7.55 5.79 -9.72
CA GLY A 99 -6.86 4.57 -10.14
C GLY A 99 -5.52 4.36 -9.41
N GLU A 100 -4.69 3.48 -9.94
CA GLU A 100 -3.41 3.09 -9.35
C GLU A 100 -2.35 4.19 -9.47
N LEU A 101 -1.56 4.38 -8.41
CA LEU A 101 -0.42 5.30 -8.41
C LEU A 101 0.60 4.94 -9.50
N PHE A 102 0.73 3.65 -9.81
CA PHE A 102 1.60 3.15 -10.87
C PHE A 102 1.43 3.88 -12.21
N SER A 103 0.20 4.21 -12.58
CA SER A 103 -0.11 4.91 -13.84
C SER A 103 0.45 6.34 -13.90
N TYR A 104 0.82 6.90 -12.77
CA TYR A 104 1.23 8.32 -12.64
C TYR A 104 2.73 8.50 -12.43
N ILE A 105 3.48 7.48 -11.96
CA ILE A 105 4.90 7.64 -11.66
C ILE A 105 5.79 7.99 -12.87
N LYS A 106 5.30 7.80 -14.08
CA LYS A 106 6.01 8.22 -15.31
C LYS A 106 5.98 9.72 -15.55
N ASN A 107 5.10 10.44 -14.87
CA ASN A 107 4.98 11.89 -14.98
C ASN A 107 6.08 12.57 -14.15
N LYS A 108 6.43 13.79 -14.55
CA LYS A 108 7.36 14.62 -13.78
C LYS A 108 6.59 15.38 -12.72
N TYR A 109 6.84 15.05 -11.46
CA TYR A 109 6.31 15.76 -10.30
C TYR A 109 7.42 16.54 -9.60
N SER A 110 7.07 17.67 -9.00
CA SER A 110 8.00 18.41 -8.13
C SER A 110 8.27 17.60 -6.86
N GLU A 111 9.42 17.84 -6.22
CA GLU A 111 9.71 17.20 -4.94
C GLU A 111 8.68 17.53 -3.88
N LYS A 112 8.03 18.70 -3.95
CA LYS A 112 6.93 19.09 -3.07
C LYS A 112 5.73 18.16 -3.25
N GLN A 113 5.31 17.92 -4.49
CA GLN A 113 4.21 17.00 -4.80
C GLN A 113 4.51 15.59 -4.31
N LEU A 114 5.75 15.10 -4.53
CA LEU A 114 6.18 13.79 -4.05
C LEU A 114 6.24 13.73 -2.52
N ALA A 115 6.72 14.76 -1.85
CA ALA A 115 6.74 14.81 -0.39
C ALA A 115 5.34 14.74 0.21
N VAL A 116 4.37 15.47 -0.38
CA VAL A 116 2.95 15.40 0.03
C VAL A 116 2.37 14.01 -0.16
N LEU A 117 2.64 13.38 -1.30
CA LEU A 117 2.17 12.05 -1.62
C LEU A 117 2.75 11.01 -0.65
N PHE A 118 4.09 10.97 -0.51
CA PHE A 118 4.76 9.98 0.35
C PHE A 118 4.47 10.20 1.83
N TYR A 119 4.26 11.45 2.28
CA TYR A 119 3.82 11.73 3.64
C TYR A 119 2.53 10.98 3.98
N GLN A 120 1.56 10.97 3.06
CA GLN A 120 0.30 10.26 3.24
C GLN A 120 0.51 8.74 3.35
N VAL A 121 1.34 8.17 2.43
CA VAL A 121 1.60 6.72 2.44
C VAL A 121 2.31 6.31 3.73
N PHE A 122 3.33 7.07 4.17
CA PHE A 122 4.01 6.81 5.45
C PHE A 122 3.09 7.01 6.65
N SER A 123 2.15 7.96 6.60
CA SER A 123 1.15 8.17 7.66
C SER A 123 0.23 6.96 7.80
N GLY A 124 -0.28 6.45 6.68
CA GLY A 124 -1.07 5.21 6.65
C GLY A 124 -0.27 4.02 7.18
N LEU A 125 0.98 3.87 6.73
CA LEU A 125 1.85 2.78 7.16
C LEU A 125 2.20 2.87 8.65
N TRP A 126 2.50 4.07 9.16
CA TRP A 126 2.73 4.26 10.59
C TRP A 126 1.49 3.88 11.41
N TYR A 127 0.30 4.28 10.99
CA TYR A 127 -0.95 3.89 11.64
C TYR A 127 -1.10 2.36 11.70
N LEU A 128 -0.79 1.62 10.61
CA LEU A 128 -0.81 0.16 10.62
C LEU A 128 0.16 -0.41 11.65
N HIS A 129 1.41 0.03 11.62
CA HIS A 129 2.45 -0.47 12.52
C HIS A 129 2.20 -0.14 13.99
N ASP A 130 1.63 1.02 14.29
CA ASP A 130 1.22 1.40 15.65
C ASP A 130 0.07 0.50 16.17
N ASN A 131 -0.81 0.07 15.26
CA ASN A 131 -1.87 -0.91 15.54
C ASN A 131 -1.41 -2.37 15.41
N LYS A 132 -0.10 -2.62 15.33
CA LYS A 132 0.50 -3.97 15.23
C LYS A 132 0.08 -4.75 13.99
N ILE A 133 -0.08 -4.08 12.87
CA ILE A 133 -0.43 -4.69 11.58
C ILE A 133 0.73 -4.51 10.61
N LEU A 134 1.20 -5.62 10.05
CA LEU A 134 2.10 -5.69 8.90
C LEU A 134 1.24 -5.76 7.64
N HIS A 135 1.59 -5.00 6.62
CA HIS A 135 0.93 -5.09 5.31
C HIS A 135 1.51 -6.21 4.46
N ARG A 136 2.84 -6.27 4.36
CA ARG A 136 3.65 -7.31 3.68
C ARG A 136 3.59 -7.35 2.15
N ASP A 137 2.75 -6.53 1.52
CA ASP A 137 2.68 -6.37 0.06
C ASP A 137 2.51 -4.90 -0.35
N ILE A 138 3.35 -4.03 0.24
CA ILE A 138 3.42 -2.61 -0.18
C ILE A 138 4.08 -2.54 -1.55
N LYS A 139 3.31 -2.11 -2.54
CA LYS A 139 3.73 -1.91 -3.93
C LYS A 139 2.91 -0.82 -4.60
N LEU A 140 3.34 -0.34 -5.75
CA LEU A 140 2.68 0.75 -6.48
C LEU A 140 1.23 0.45 -6.83
N GLU A 141 0.92 -0.79 -7.15
CA GLU A 141 -0.41 -1.28 -7.49
C GLU A 141 -1.37 -1.26 -6.29
N ASN A 142 -0.81 -1.34 -5.08
CA ASN A 142 -1.57 -1.32 -3.83
C ASN A 142 -1.66 0.09 -3.20
N ILE A 143 -1.25 1.12 -3.93
CA ILE A 143 -1.46 2.53 -3.58
C ILE A 143 -2.37 3.15 -4.62
N MET A 144 -3.59 3.49 -4.19
CA MET A 144 -4.62 4.04 -5.07
C MET A 144 -4.80 5.53 -4.84
N ILE A 145 -5.08 6.26 -5.91
CA ILE A 145 -5.48 7.66 -5.85
C ILE A 145 -6.99 7.73 -5.64
N SER A 146 -7.41 8.22 -4.48
CA SER A 146 -8.82 8.41 -4.17
C SER A 146 -9.37 9.67 -4.83
N GLU A 147 -8.63 10.75 -4.75
CA GLU A 147 -9.00 12.06 -5.30
C GLU A 147 -7.78 12.80 -5.84
N LYS A 148 -8.04 13.79 -6.69
CA LYS A 148 -7.06 14.73 -7.20
C LYS A 148 -7.53 16.13 -6.91
N GLU A 149 -6.62 16.95 -6.46
CA GLU A 149 -6.85 18.35 -6.17
C GLU A 149 -5.84 19.20 -6.93
N LYS A 150 -6.31 20.28 -7.54
CA LYS A 150 -5.45 21.23 -8.22
C LYS A 150 -5.32 22.48 -7.37
N ASP A 151 -4.09 22.79 -6.99
CA ASP A 151 -3.76 24.04 -6.30
C ASP A 151 -4.14 25.23 -7.21
N GLN A 152 -4.96 26.14 -6.71
CA GLN A 152 -5.51 27.26 -7.48
C GLN A 152 -4.45 28.31 -7.83
N ASP A 153 -3.42 28.45 -7.00
CA ASP A 153 -2.39 29.46 -7.14
C ASP A 153 -1.25 29.00 -8.04
N THR A 154 -0.78 27.76 -7.86
CA THR A 154 0.37 27.19 -8.58
C THR A 154 -0.03 26.39 -9.80
N GLY A 155 -1.28 25.90 -9.85
CA GLY A 155 -1.76 24.97 -10.87
C GLY A 155 -1.21 23.55 -10.71
N GLU A 156 -0.44 23.28 -9.68
CA GLU A 156 0.08 21.92 -9.38
C GLU A 156 -1.05 20.97 -9.00
N GLU A 157 -0.99 19.73 -9.46
CA GLU A 157 -1.94 18.67 -9.10
C GLU A 157 -1.41 17.88 -7.91
N TYR A 158 -2.22 17.72 -6.87
CA TYR A 158 -1.94 16.91 -5.69
C TYR A 158 -2.87 15.70 -5.64
N PHE A 159 -2.40 14.63 -5.04
CA PHE A 159 -3.12 13.35 -4.96
C PHE A 159 -3.45 13.02 -3.50
N TRP A 160 -4.69 12.60 -3.29
CA TRP A 160 -5.10 11.93 -2.07
C TRP A 160 -4.99 10.43 -2.29
N VAL A 161 -4.19 9.74 -1.46
CA VAL A 161 -3.87 8.34 -1.69
C VAL A 161 -4.30 7.44 -0.55
N LYS A 162 -4.53 6.18 -0.89
CA LYS A 162 -4.90 5.14 0.06
C LYS A 162 -4.14 3.85 -0.20
N ILE A 163 -3.71 3.22 0.88
CA ILE A 163 -3.17 1.86 0.86
C ILE A 163 -4.36 0.91 0.79
N ILE A 164 -4.30 -0.06 -0.12
CA ILE A 164 -5.32 -1.07 -0.37
C ILE A 164 -4.73 -2.48 -0.25
N ASP A 165 -5.59 -3.49 -0.35
CA ASP A 165 -5.26 -4.92 -0.39
C ASP A 165 -4.52 -5.44 0.86
N PHE A 166 -5.31 -5.93 1.80
CA PHE A 166 -4.85 -6.47 3.07
C PHE A 166 -4.82 -8.02 3.09
N GLY A 167 -4.87 -8.65 1.91
CA GLY A 167 -4.88 -10.11 1.77
C GLY A 167 -3.66 -10.80 2.37
N THR A 168 -2.51 -10.13 2.38
CA THR A 168 -1.28 -10.63 3.01
C THR A 168 -1.03 -10.05 4.40
N ALA A 169 -1.90 -9.15 4.88
CA ALA A 169 -1.67 -8.46 6.13
C ALA A 169 -1.74 -9.40 7.35
N LYS A 170 -0.94 -9.09 8.37
CA LYS A 170 -0.84 -9.92 9.59
C LYS A 170 -0.72 -9.07 10.83
N ILE A 171 -1.39 -9.49 11.91
CA ILE A 171 -1.18 -8.92 13.23
C ILE A 171 0.12 -9.49 13.79
N PHE A 172 1.04 -8.63 14.19
CA PHE A 172 2.34 -9.03 14.73
C PHE A 172 2.47 -8.73 16.22
N GLU A 173 3.32 -9.51 16.88
CA GLU A 173 3.70 -9.29 18.27
C GLU A 173 5.02 -8.51 18.34
N LYS A 174 5.08 -7.49 19.20
CA LYS A 174 6.31 -6.73 19.39
C LYS A 174 7.43 -7.68 19.86
N ASN A 175 8.61 -7.55 19.26
CA ASN A 175 9.80 -8.36 19.50
C ASN A 175 9.73 -9.82 18.99
N LYS A 176 8.67 -10.24 18.32
CA LYS A 176 8.61 -11.50 17.60
C LYS A 176 8.95 -11.26 16.12
N LYS A 177 9.67 -12.21 15.52
CA LYS A 177 10.03 -12.14 14.10
C LYS A 177 9.09 -13.00 13.28
N GLU A 178 8.69 -12.49 12.14
CA GLU A 178 7.90 -13.22 11.16
C GLU A 178 8.79 -14.08 10.28
N LYS A 179 8.22 -15.19 9.76
CA LYS A 179 8.95 -16.20 8.99
C LYS A 179 8.38 -16.46 7.60
N ASP A 180 7.14 -16.05 7.35
CA ASP A 180 6.49 -16.31 6.07
C ASP A 180 7.18 -15.50 4.95
N VAL A 181 7.46 -16.12 3.80
CA VAL A 181 7.96 -15.41 2.63
C VAL A 181 6.77 -15.03 1.77
N VAL A 182 6.38 -13.78 1.84
CA VAL A 182 5.24 -13.22 1.10
C VAL A 182 5.61 -11.86 0.51
N GLY A 183 4.86 -11.41 -0.48
CA GLY A 183 5.06 -10.13 -1.16
C GLY A 183 5.61 -10.28 -2.57
N SER A 184 5.69 -9.16 -3.27
CA SER A 184 6.11 -9.09 -4.67
C SER A 184 7.63 -8.97 -4.79
N SER A 185 8.26 -9.77 -5.65
CA SER A 185 9.73 -9.96 -5.75
C SER A 185 10.53 -8.65 -5.81
N TYR A 186 10.06 -7.66 -6.57
CA TYR A 186 10.75 -6.37 -6.72
C TYR A 186 10.76 -5.50 -5.44
N TYR A 187 9.81 -5.73 -4.53
CA TYR A 187 9.62 -4.89 -3.34
C TYR A 187 10.01 -5.58 -2.04
N ILE A 188 10.40 -6.87 -2.11
CA ILE A 188 10.68 -7.70 -0.95
C ILE A 188 11.94 -7.24 -0.21
N ALA A 189 11.90 -7.21 1.11
CA ALA A 189 13.06 -6.84 1.91
C ALA A 189 14.03 -8.03 2.10
N PRO A 190 15.37 -7.79 2.21
CA PRO A 190 16.35 -8.87 2.32
C PRO A 190 16.19 -9.76 3.55
N GLU A 191 15.62 -9.25 4.64
CA GLU A 191 15.32 -10.03 5.84
C GLU A 191 14.08 -10.92 5.69
N VAL A 192 13.15 -10.60 4.79
CA VAL A 192 11.99 -11.45 4.47
C VAL A 192 12.47 -12.73 3.80
N LEU A 193 13.42 -12.63 2.87
CA LEU A 193 14.06 -13.78 2.23
C LEU A 193 14.76 -14.69 3.25
N LYS A 194 15.19 -14.15 4.40
CA LYS A 194 15.81 -14.89 5.50
C LYS A 194 14.82 -15.40 6.54
N GLN A 195 13.51 -15.17 6.34
CA GLN A 195 12.45 -15.60 7.25
C GLN A 195 12.65 -15.08 8.69
N ASN A 196 13.14 -13.85 8.82
CA ASN A 196 13.44 -13.23 10.11
C ASN A 196 13.27 -11.71 10.04
N TYR A 197 12.02 -11.23 10.02
CA TYR A 197 11.69 -9.83 9.77
C TYR A 197 10.67 -9.24 10.75
N ASN A 198 10.51 -7.95 10.70
CA ASN A 198 9.53 -7.17 11.45
C ASN A 198 8.85 -6.14 10.54
N GLU A 199 8.12 -5.19 11.14
CA GLU A 199 7.36 -4.14 10.44
C GLU A 199 8.20 -3.28 9.49
N LYS A 200 9.51 -3.25 9.66
CA LYS A 200 10.39 -2.45 8.78
C LYS A 200 10.58 -3.07 7.38
N CYS A 201 10.05 -4.27 7.12
CA CYS A 201 9.98 -4.79 5.75
C CYS A 201 9.06 -3.93 4.88
N ASP A 202 7.97 -3.38 5.42
CA ASP A 202 7.07 -2.48 4.69
C ASP A 202 7.74 -1.14 4.38
N THR A 203 8.58 -0.61 5.28
CA THR A 203 9.33 0.63 5.01
C THR A 203 10.41 0.45 3.95
N TRP A 204 11.01 -0.74 3.84
CA TRP A 204 11.87 -1.10 2.72
C TRP A 204 11.11 -0.99 1.40
N SER A 205 9.94 -1.61 1.31
CA SER A 205 9.10 -1.57 0.11
C SER A 205 8.74 -0.13 -0.28
N LEU A 206 8.45 0.76 0.67
CA LEU A 206 8.27 2.19 0.40
C LEU A 206 9.56 2.87 -0.07
N GLY A 207 10.72 2.44 0.42
CA GLY A 207 12.02 2.91 -0.07
C GLY A 207 12.25 2.56 -1.54
N ILE A 208 11.86 1.35 -1.95
CA ILE A 208 11.88 0.92 -3.36
C ILE A 208 10.96 1.81 -4.20
N ILE A 209 9.72 2.04 -3.75
CA ILE A 209 8.75 2.87 -4.47
C ILE A 209 9.25 4.31 -4.59
N LEU A 210 9.79 4.88 -3.53
CA LEU A 210 10.35 6.23 -3.55
C LEU A 210 11.49 6.34 -4.56
N TYR A 211 12.45 5.40 -4.53
CA TYR A 211 13.54 5.36 -5.50
C TYR A 211 13.00 5.26 -6.93
N MET A 212 12.06 4.34 -7.19
CA MET A 212 11.44 4.19 -8.52
C MET A 212 10.77 5.47 -9.01
N THR A 213 10.13 6.20 -8.11
CA THR A 213 9.46 7.47 -8.44
C THR A 213 10.46 8.57 -8.79
N LEU A 214 11.60 8.63 -8.11
CA LEU A 214 12.65 9.62 -8.35
C LEU A 214 13.47 9.31 -9.62
N VAL A 215 13.78 8.04 -9.83
CA VAL A 215 14.72 7.59 -10.89
C VAL A 215 14.00 7.09 -12.15
N GLY A 216 12.75 6.60 -12.00
CA GLY A 216 11.96 6.03 -13.09
C GLY A 216 12.29 4.56 -13.41
N ARG A 217 13.04 3.87 -12.57
CA ARG A 217 13.36 2.43 -12.65
C ARG A 217 13.60 1.85 -11.27
N ALA A 218 13.51 0.53 -11.13
CA ALA A 218 13.77 -0.14 -9.87
C ALA A 218 15.24 0.01 -9.44
N PRO A 219 15.53 0.10 -8.12
CA PRO A 219 16.92 0.12 -7.62
C PRO A 219 17.61 -1.21 -7.83
N PHE A 220 16.88 -2.31 -7.79
CA PHE A 220 17.37 -3.65 -8.03
C PHE A 220 16.67 -4.20 -9.28
N ASP A 221 17.45 -4.45 -10.33
CA ASP A 221 16.98 -4.94 -11.62
C ASP A 221 17.87 -6.09 -12.09
N GLY A 222 17.30 -7.09 -12.76
CA GLY A 222 18.00 -8.29 -13.19
C GLY A 222 17.33 -8.97 -14.37
N LYS A 223 17.99 -9.94 -14.96
CA LYS A 223 17.49 -10.74 -16.09
C LYS A 223 16.38 -11.71 -15.66
N ASP A 224 16.42 -12.08 -14.39
CA ASP A 224 15.50 -13.01 -13.73
C ASP A 224 15.36 -12.68 -12.24
N ASP A 225 14.43 -13.34 -11.58
CA ASP A 225 14.17 -13.16 -10.14
C ASP A 225 15.39 -13.51 -9.28
N GLU A 226 16.23 -14.46 -9.70
CA GLU A 226 17.41 -14.89 -8.96
C GLU A 226 18.46 -13.77 -8.90
N GLU A 227 18.71 -13.09 -10.02
CA GLU A 227 19.62 -11.93 -10.07
C GLU A 227 19.06 -10.76 -9.25
N ILE A 228 17.76 -10.51 -9.31
CA ILE A 228 17.09 -9.47 -8.51
C ILE A 228 17.24 -9.76 -7.02
N ILE A 229 16.94 -10.98 -6.58
CA ILE A 229 17.07 -11.43 -5.19
C ILE A 229 18.51 -11.32 -4.71
N HIS A 230 19.48 -11.65 -5.56
CA HIS A 230 20.91 -11.51 -5.24
C HIS A 230 21.28 -10.04 -4.98
N LYS A 231 20.84 -9.11 -5.85
CA LYS A 231 21.08 -7.66 -5.68
C LYS A 231 20.37 -7.10 -4.45
N ILE A 232 19.15 -7.52 -4.17
CA ILE A 232 18.42 -7.16 -2.94
C ILE A 232 19.20 -7.65 -1.71
N SER A 233 19.70 -8.89 -1.73
CA SER A 233 20.42 -9.49 -0.61
C SER A 233 21.76 -8.80 -0.33
N SER A 234 22.44 -8.28 -1.34
CA SER A 234 23.67 -7.49 -1.23
C SER A 234 23.41 -6.01 -0.96
N VAL A 235 22.19 -5.53 -1.26
CA VAL A 235 21.79 -4.10 -1.28
C VAL A 235 22.67 -3.32 -2.26
N ASP A 236 22.87 -3.92 -3.44
CA ASP A 236 23.66 -3.33 -4.52
C ASP A 236 22.76 -2.50 -5.45
N TYR A 237 22.59 -1.23 -5.14
CA TYR A 237 21.90 -0.27 -5.98
C TYR A 237 22.78 0.97 -6.22
N ASN A 238 22.53 1.67 -7.31
CA ASN A 238 23.34 2.84 -7.68
C ASN A 238 22.90 4.09 -6.88
N GLU A 239 23.58 4.35 -5.75
CA GLU A 239 23.40 5.60 -4.97
C GLU A 239 23.81 6.85 -5.75
N ASN A 240 24.65 6.71 -6.79
CA ASN A 240 25.15 7.77 -7.63
C ASN A 240 24.43 7.86 -8.98
N ASP A 241 23.22 7.32 -9.09
CA ASP A 241 22.41 7.48 -10.29
C ASP A 241 22.22 8.98 -10.60
N PRO A 242 22.53 9.45 -11.82
CA PRO A 242 22.40 10.87 -12.16
C PRO A 242 21.00 11.45 -11.91
N LYS A 243 19.95 10.64 -12.09
CA LYS A 243 18.58 11.07 -11.81
C LYS A 243 18.32 11.21 -10.32
N LEU A 244 18.87 10.30 -9.50
CA LEU A 244 18.79 10.41 -8.05
C LEU A 244 19.56 11.63 -7.53
N ILE A 245 20.77 11.84 -8.05
CA ILE A 245 21.62 12.98 -7.66
C ILE A 245 20.99 14.33 -8.03
N ALA A 246 20.15 14.39 -9.07
CA ALA A 246 19.43 15.59 -9.45
C ALA A 246 18.41 16.07 -8.41
N HIS A 247 18.05 15.21 -7.46
CA HIS A 247 17.13 15.54 -6.35
C HIS A 247 17.88 16.07 -5.13
N SER A 248 17.12 16.65 -4.21
CA SER A 248 17.67 17.26 -2.98
C SER A 248 18.44 16.24 -2.12
N PRO A 249 19.45 16.70 -1.35
CA PRO A 249 20.17 15.84 -0.40
C PRO A 249 19.25 15.16 0.59
N GLU A 250 18.17 15.82 0.99
CA GLU A 250 17.23 15.33 1.99
C GLU A 250 16.49 14.09 1.48
N VAL A 251 15.95 14.10 0.25
CA VAL A 251 15.24 12.90 -0.26
C VAL A 251 16.19 11.74 -0.53
N ARG A 252 17.42 12.03 -0.96
CA ARG A 252 18.46 11.01 -1.13
C ARG A 252 18.84 10.35 0.19
N ASP A 253 18.94 11.14 1.27
CA ASP A 253 19.20 10.62 2.61
C ASP A 253 18.02 9.76 3.11
N LEU A 254 16.77 10.17 2.85
CA LEU A 254 15.60 9.36 3.18
C LEU A 254 15.64 8.00 2.47
N VAL A 255 15.87 7.97 1.15
CA VAL A 255 16.03 6.71 0.39
C VAL A 255 17.10 5.82 1.01
N LYS A 256 18.27 6.38 1.31
CA LYS A 256 19.39 5.65 1.93
C LYS A 256 19.02 5.05 3.29
N ASN A 257 18.25 5.76 4.10
CA ASN A 257 17.81 5.28 5.41
C ASN A 257 16.68 4.23 5.32
N LEU A 258 15.88 4.25 4.25
CA LEU A 258 14.85 3.24 3.98
C LEU A 258 15.43 1.96 3.37
N LEU A 259 16.48 2.06 2.55
CA LEU A 259 17.12 0.92 1.88
C LEU A 259 18.34 0.37 2.65
N LYS A 260 18.39 0.55 3.97
CA LYS A 260 19.42 -0.08 4.82
C LYS A 260 19.16 -1.58 4.93
N LYS A 261 20.21 -2.38 4.67
CA LYS A 261 20.21 -3.84 4.81
C LYS A 261 19.85 -4.28 6.23
N ASP A 262 20.50 -3.66 7.21
CA ASP A 262 20.23 -3.91 8.63
C ASP A 262 18.91 -3.25 9.01
N MET A 263 17.86 -4.06 9.20
CA MET A 263 16.53 -3.58 9.57
C MET A 263 16.52 -2.81 10.91
N ASN A 264 17.49 -3.07 11.81
CA ASN A 264 17.55 -2.33 13.07
C ASN A 264 18.00 -0.87 12.86
N LYS A 265 18.79 -0.62 11.82
CA LYS A 265 19.26 0.71 11.41
C LYS A 265 18.36 1.37 10.38
N ARG A 266 17.42 0.62 9.77
CA ARG A 266 16.45 1.13 8.82
C ARG A 266 15.41 1.96 9.54
N TYR A 267 14.94 3.03 8.91
CA TYR A 267 13.87 3.85 9.47
C TYR A 267 12.56 3.07 9.56
N SER A 268 11.88 3.21 10.69
CA SER A 268 10.46 2.91 10.84
C SER A 268 9.62 3.94 10.08
N ALA A 269 8.34 3.67 9.88
CA ALA A 269 7.42 4.63 9.26
C ALA A 269 7.33 5.93 10.06
N LYS A 270 7.41 5.87 11.41
CA LYS A 270 7.44 7.04 12.28
C LYS A 270 8.68 7.88 12.06
N GLU A 271 9.86 7.25 12.08
CA GLU A 271 11.14 7.96 11.87
C GLU A 271 11.20 8.60 10.47
N ALA A 272 10.64 7.93 9.46
CA ALA A 272 10.53 8.48 8.12
C ALA A 272 9.66 9.75 8.08
N LEU A 273 8.50 9.77 8.75
CA LEU A 273 7.62 10.94 8.83
C LEU A 273 8.28 12.16 9.52
N GLU A 274 9.22 11.92 10.43
CA GLU A 274 9.96 12.96 11.12
C GLU A 274 11.17 13.48 10.31
N HIS A 275 11.42 12.91 9.13
CA HIS A 275 12.58 13.25 8.30
C HIS A 275 12.53 14.70 7.78
N PRO A 276 13.69 15.40 7.69
CA PRO A 276 13.77 16.78 7.21
C PRO A 276 13.14 17.04 5.85
N TRP A 277 13.13 16.05 4.95
CA TRP A 277 12.52 16.18 3.64
C TRP A 277 11.02 16.55 3.73
N PHE A 278 10.27 15.88 4.58
CA PHE A 278 8.85 16.20 4.79
C PHE A 278 8.65 17.56 5.47
N LYS A 279 9.55 17.94 6.42
CA LYS A 279 9.49 19.25 7.08
C LYS A 279 9.75 20.39 6.10
N LYS A 280 10.69 20.22 5.18
CA LYS A 280 11.04 21.21 4.15
C LYS A 280 9.85 21.60 3.27
N PHE A 281 8.99 20.66 2.95
CA PHE A 281 7.85 20.87 2.07
C PHE A 281 6.51 20.99 2.80
N ASN A 282 6.53 21.17 4.14
CA ASN A 282 5.31 21.23 4.96
C ASN A 282 4.31 20.11 4.66
N GLY A 283 4.82 18.89 4.48
CA GLY A 283 4.00 17.71 4.14
C GLY A 283 2.77 17.53 5.04
N ARG A 284 2.81 18.13 6.25
CA ARG A 284 1.72 18.11 7.22
C ARG A 284 0.66 19.22 7.01
N ALA A 285 1.03 20.36 6.43
CA ALA A 285 0.16 21.55 6.39
C ALA A 285 -0.96 21.48 5.34
N LEU A 286 -0.89 20.51 4.41
CA LEU A 286 -1.95 20.30 3.42
C LEU A 286 -3.09 19.40 3.93
N PHE A 287 -2.98 18.91 5.17
CA PHE A 287 -3.94 17.97 5.78
C PHE A 287 -4.53 18.49 7.10
N SER A 288 -4.30 19.77 7.44
CA SER A 288 -4.87 20.43 8.63
C SER A 288 -6.12 21.23 8.31
#